data_f4732ede53d1344e999030aa260425b9
#
_entry.id   f4732ede53d1344e999030aa260425b9
#
_cell.length_a   1.000
_cell.length_b   1.000
_cell.length_c   1.000
_cell.angle_alpha   90.00
_cell.angle_beta   90.00
_cell.angle_gamma   90.00
#
_symmetry.space_group_name_H-M   'P 1'
#
loop_
_entity.id
_entity.type
_entity.pdbx_description
1 polymer ?
#
loop_
_entity_poly.entity_id
_entity_poly.type
_entity_poly.pdbx_seq_one_letter_code
_entity_poly.pdbx_strand_id
1 'polypeptide(L)'
;MKSIVSYIVIALTGAFALIFYFLHGGINHDYVEMHKSNHGMQSANKHHRKNLHEHDEVNMPGLKGKDTKEQEINDLKEIFRSHKGISRVVTNITNGIVTTTEAQDERLRKAIVSHVSMMVTRLIEGKNPEIIIQSPTLDALFGVHNQIDTEVELTKTVIKVTQTSTNSEVVRMLQTHAAEVSDMSNRGMQAVHERMAGQRH
;
A
#
# COMPACT_ATOMS: atom_id res chain seq x y z
N MET A 1 -29.84 -16.43 13.63
CA MET A 1 -28.52 -17.04 13.37
C MET A 1 -27.46 -16.00 13.68
N LYS A 2 -26.74 -16.16 14.78
CA LYS A 2 -25.65 -15.21 15.17
C LYS A 2 -24.43 -15.51 14.32
N SER A 3 -24.00 -14.55 13.49
CA SER A 3 -22.76 -14.63 12.73
C SER A 3 -21.58 -14.62 13.71
N ILE A 4 -20.82 -15.69 13.74
CA ILE A 4 -19.57 -15.76 14.50
C ILE A 4 -18.54 -14.93 13.70
N VAL A 5 -18.25 -13.73 14.19
CA VAL A 5 -17.15 -12.90 13.69
C VAL A 5 -15.89 -13.41 14.39
N SER A 6 -15.05 -14.14 13.68
CA SER A 6 -13.72 -14.51 14.20
C SER A 6 -12.82 -13.29 14.15
N TYR A 7 -12.51 -12.75 15.32
CA TYR A 7 -11.47 -11.72 15.49
C TYR A 7 -10.14 -12.43 15.64
N ILE A 8 -9.20 -12.14 14.74
CA ILE A 8 -7.78 -12.48 14.95
C ILE A 8 -7.14 -11.20 15.49
N VAL A 9 -7.03 -11.12 16.81
CA VAL A 9 -6.23 -10.08 17.47
C VAL A 9 -4.79 -10.56 17.44
N ILE A 10 -3.96 -9.89 16.65
CA ILE A 10 -2.50 -10.12 16.67
C ILE A 10 -1.91 -9.09 17.63
N ALA A 11 -1.91 -9.39 18.91
CA ALA A 11 -1.14 -8.65 19.88
C ALA A 11 0.33 -9.12 19.78
N LEU A 12 1.19 -8.30 19.17
CA LEU A 12 2.62 -8.58 19.04
C LEU A 12 3.35 -8.08 20.29
N THR A 13 3.18 -8.81 21.40
CA THR A 13 4.15 -8.81 22.50
C THR A 13 5.01 -10.06 22.35
N GLY A 14 6.14 -9.94 21.66
CA GLY A 14 7.31 -10.79 21.81
C GLY A 14 7.15 -12.32 21.71
N ALA A 15 6.52 -12.85 20.65
CA ALA A 15 6.68 -14.27 20.28
C ALA A 15 6.43 -14.47 18.79
N PHE A 16 7.50 -14.66 18.04
CA PHE A 16 7.48 -15.14 16.66
C PHE A 16 6.95 -16.57 16.62
N ALA A 17 5.88 -16.84 15.93
CA ALA A 17 5.59 -17.98 15.05
C ALA A 17 4.08 -18.17 14.89
N LEU A 18 3.67 -18.50 13.65
CA LEU A 18 2.35 -19.01 13.24
C LEU A 18 1.37 -18.04 12.55
N ILE A 19 1.78 -17.37 11.47
CA ILE A 19 0.80 -16.87 10.48
C ILE A 19 1.11 -17.36 9.05
N PHE A 20 1.94 -18.36 8.86
CA PHE A 20 2.32 -18.80 7.50
C PHE A 20 1.51 -19.99 6.95
N TYR A 21 0.45 -20.46 7.60
CA TYR A 21 -0.14 -21.78 7.25
C TYR A 21 -1.50 -21.76 6.53
N PHE A 22 -2.10 -20.63 6.16
CA PHE A 22 -3.46 -20.67 5.60
C PHE A 22 -3.66 -20.06 4.21
N LEU A 23 -2.62 -19.78 3.43
CA LEU A 23 -2.75 -19.23 2.07
C LEU A 23 -2.07 -20.04 0.97
N HIS A 24 -1.81 -21.33 1.17
CA HIS A 24 -1.35 -22.22 0.10
C HIS A 24 -2.44 -23.23 -0.29
N GLY A 25 -3.51 -22.73 -0.89
CA GLY A 25 -4.38 -23.52 -1.73
C GLY A 25 -3.93 -23.35 -3.17
N GLY A 26 -3.23 -24.35 -3.72
CA GLY A 26 -2.69 -24.30 -5.07
C GLY A 26 -3.78 -24.18 -6.15
N ILE A 27 -3.54 -23.34 -7.12
CA ILE A 27 -4.22 -23.40 -8.42
C ILE A 27 -3.11 -23.40 -9.48
N ASN A 28 -2.95 -24.58 -10.08
CA ASN A 28 -2.20 -24.74 -11.32
C ASN A 28 -2.95 -24.00 -12.44
N HIS A 29 -2.29 -23.10 -13.12
CA HIS A 29 -2.74 -22.60 -14.41
C HIS A 29 -1.69 -22.92 -15.45
N ASP A 30 -2.08 -23.80 -16.37
CA ASP A 30 -1.39 -24.11 -17.61
C ASP A 30 -1.31 -22.85 -18.47
N TYR A 31 -0.09 -22.47 -18.86
CA TYR A 31 0.14 -21.45 -19.85
C TYR A 31 0.15 -22.09 -21.24
N VAL A 32 -0.82 -21.70 -22.04
CA VAL A 32 -0.80 -21.95 -23.48
C VAL A 32 -0.02 -20.82 -24.15
N GLU A 33 1.12 -21.16 -24.73
CA GLU A 33 1.84 -20.30 -25.70
C GLU A 33 1.06 -20.20 -27.00
N MET A 34 0.91 -19.00 -27.55
CA MET A 34 0.66 -18.83 -28.98
C MET A 34 1.31 -17.57 -29.56
N HIS A 35 2.38 -17.88 -30.28
CA HIS A 35 2.85 -17.40 -31.59
C HIS A 35 2.85 -15.90 -31.95
N LYS A 36 4.09 -15.56 -32.31
CA LYS A 36 4.56 -14.46 -33.17
C LYS A 36 3.77 -14.27 -34.46
N SER A 37 3.58 -13.03 -34.85
CA SER A 37 3.77 -12.65 -36.27
C SER A 37 4.24 -11.22 -36.40
N ASN A 38 5.22 -11.09 -37.26
CA ASN A 38 6.04 -9.98 -37.67
C ASN A 38 5.36 -9.23 -38.83
N HIS A 39 5.56 -7.91 -38.93
CA HIS A 39 5.72 -7.05 -40.12
C HIS A 39 5.40 -5.61 -39.71
N GLY A 40 6.20 -4.58 -39.87
CA GLY A 40 7.07 -4.22 -40.96
C GLY A 40 6.84 -2.75 -41.32
N MET A 41 7.85 -1.87 -41.07
CA MET A 41 8.17 -0.58 -41.70
C MET A 41 7.05 0.42 -42.06
N GLN A 42 7.06 1.66 -41.55
CA GLN A 42 7.70 2.79 -42.23
C GLN A 42 7.56 4.13 -41.46
N SER A 43 8.61 4.84 -41.53
CA SER A 43 8.96 6.21 -41.21
C SER A 43 7.88 7.27 -41.50
N ALA A 44 7.64 8.16 -40.53
CA ALA A 44 7.37 9.58 -40.80
C ALA A 44 7.76 10.44 -39.57
N ASN A 45 8.81 11.19 -39.76
CA ASN A 45 9.31 12.24 -38.88
C ASN A 45 8.20 13.28 -38.63
N LYS A 46 7.73 13.42 -37.37
CA LYS A 46 7.08 14.64 -36.89
C LYS A 46 7.67 14.98 -35.54
N HIS A 47 8.39 16.10 -35.51
CA HIS A 47 8.81 16.76 -34.28
C HIS A 47 7.57 17.06 -33.42
N HIS A 48 7.24 16.15 -32.50
CA HIS A 48 6.37 16.46 -31.39
C HIS A 48 7.29 16.79 -30.20
N ARG A 49 7.21 18.03 -29.73
CA ARG A 49 7.65 18.39 -28.39
C ARG A 49 7.09 17.33 -27.45
N LYS A 50 7.96 16.46 -26.98
CA LYS A 50 7.62 15.53 -25.91
C LYS A 50 7.26 16.39 -24.71
N ASN A 51 5.98 16.45 -24.38
CA ASN A 51 5.53 16.83 -23.05
C ASN A 51 6.19 15.84 -22.08
N LEU A 52 7.13 16.33 -21.30
CA LEU A 52 8.00 15.55 -20.39
C LEU A 52 7.26 14.96 -19.19
N HIS A 53 5.95 14.78 -19.25
CA HIS A 53 5.13 14.24 -18.18
C HIS A 53 3.99 13.33 -18.70
N GLU A 54 4.28 12.48 -19.66
CA GLU A 54 3.42 11.34 -19.88
C GLU A 54 3.77 10.32 -18.77
N HIS A 55 3.03 10.40 -17.65
CA HIS A 55 3.17 9.47 -16.55
C HIS A 55 2.76 8.09 -17.06
N ASP A 56 3.68 7.13 -16.98
CA ASP A 56 3.40 5.74 -17.33
C ASP A 56 2.49 5.11 -16.26
N GLU A 57 1.18 5.38 -16.39
CA GLU A 57 0.16 4.83 -15.48
C GLU A 57 -0.02 3.32 -15.66
N VAL A 58 0.50 2.74 -16.75
CA VAL A 58 0.42 1.30 -17.01
C VAL A 58 1.46 0.55 -16.19
N ASN A 59 2.71 0.97 -16.27
CA ASN A 59 3.82 0.30 -15.59
C ASN A 59 4.06 0.83 -14.18
N MET A 60 3.68 2.08 -13.90
CA MET A 60 3.85 2.73 -12.60
C MET A 60 5.25 2.50 -12.00
N PRO A 61 6.33 2.92 -12.68
CA PRO A 61 7.71 2.62 -12.26
C PRO A 61 8.04 3.18 -10.87
N GLY A 62 7.33 4.21 -10.40
CA GLY A 62 7.48 4.79 -9.07
C GLY A 62 7.06 3.88 -7.91
N LEU A 63 6.41 2.74 -8.18
CA LEU A 63 6.02 1.76 -7.15
C LEU A 63 7.13 0.81 -6.74
N LYS A 64 8.27 0.85 -7.42
CA LYS A 64 9.44 0.06 -7.05
C LYS A 64 10.19 0.75 -5.90
N GLY A 65 10.74 -0.07 -5.03
CA GLY A 65 11.59 0.35 -3.94
C GLY A 65 12.73 -0.65 -3.71
N LYS A 66 13.50 -0.42 -2.67
CA LYS A 66 14.56 -1.31 -2.22
C LYS A 66 13.94 -2.62 -1.74
N ASP A 67 14.44 -3.75 -2.23
CA ASP A 67 14.01 -5.10 -1.88
C ASP A 67 12.49 -5.38 -1.98
N THR A 68 11.75 -4.56 -2.74
CA THR A 68 10.33 -4.81 -2.96
C THR A 68 10.11 -6.05 -3.83
N LYS A 69 9.17 -6.89 -3.40
CA LYS A 69 8.76 -8.07 -4.15
C LYS A 69 7.74 -7.69 -5.23
N GLU A 70 7.65 -8.51 -6.26
CA GLU A 70 6.67 -8.29 -7.34
C GLU A 70 5.21 -8.22 -6.81
N GLN A 71 4.89 -9.03 -5.80
CA GLN A 71 3.57 -8.99 -5.16
C GLN A 71 3.26 -7.62 -4.56
N GLU A 72 4.22 -7.00 -3.85
CA GLU A 72 4.05 -5.67 -3.25
C GLU A 72 3.77 -4.60 -4.31
N ILE A 73 4.47 -4.69 -5.44
CA ILE A 73 4.27 -3.78 -6.59
C ILE A 73 2.88 -4.01 -7.21
N ASN A 74 2.47 -5.27 -7.39
CA ASN A 74 1.19 -5.60 -7.98
C ASN A 74 0.01 -5.20 -7.08
N ASP A 75 0.13 -5.34 -5.77
CA ASP A 75 -0.86 -4.87 -4.80
C ASP A 75 -1.02 -3.35 -4.89
N LEU A 76 0.08 -2.60 -4.90
CA LEU A 76 0.03 -1.14 -5.08
C LEU A 76 -0.59 -0.73 -6.41
N LYS A 77 -0.25 -1.42 -7.52
CA LYS A 77 -0.87 -1.17 -8.83
C LYS A 77 -2.38 -1.36 -8.78
N GLU A 78 -2.86 -2.43 -8.16
CA GLU A 78 -4.29 -2.69 -8.01
C GLU A 78 -4.95 -1.60 -7.15
N ILE A 79 -4.35 -1.25 -6.01
CA ILE A 79 -4.85 -0.22 -5.10
C ILE A 79 -4.98 1.13 -5.83
N PHE A 80 -3.95 1.58 -6.55
CA PHE A 80 -3.99 2.86 -7.26
C PHE A 80 -4.98 2.86 -8.43
N ARG A 81 -5.07 1.77 -9.20
CA ARG A 81 -6.04 1.66 -10.32
C ARG A 81 -7.48 1.65 -9.85
N SER A 82 -7.74 0.99 -8.74
CA SER A 82 -9.08 0.78 -8.20
C SER A 82 -9.39 1.67 -6.99
N HIS A 83 -8.60 2.71 -6.75
CA HIS A 83 -8.68 3.54 -5.54
C HIS A 83 -10.08 4.09 -5.23
N LYS A 84 -10.89 4.37 -6.26
CA LYS A 84 -12.28 4.85 -6.11
C LYS A 84 -13.20 3.84 -5.41
N GLY A 85 -12.81 2.56 -5.38
CA GLY A 85 -13.53 1.50 -4.67
C GLY A 85 -13.14 1.37 -3.20
N ILE A 86 -12.24 2.22 -2.69
CA ILE A 86 -11.76 2.19 -1.31
C ILE A 86 -12.62 3.10 -0.45
N SER A 87 -13.14 2.57 0.65
CA SER A 87 -13.71 3.36 1.74
C SER A 87 -12.73 3.36 2.91
N ARG A 88 -12.31 4.56 3.33
CA ARG A 88 -11.33 4.73 4.40
C ARG A 88 -11.78 5.77 5.42
N VAL A 89 -11.70 5.40 6.69
CA VAL A 89 -11.97 6.28 7.84
C VAL A 89 -10.73 6.35 8.70
N VAL A 90 -10.35 7.55 9.11
CA VAL A 90 -9.25 7.82 10.04
C VAL A 90 -9.79 8.55 11.25
N THR A 91 -9.47 8.03 12.43
CA THR A 91 -9.76 8.67 13.71
C THR A 91 -8.44 8.96 14.42
N ASN A 92 -8.14 10.24 14.60
CA ASN A 92 -7.02 10.66 15.43
C ASN A 92 -7.40 10.47 16.90
N ILE A 93 -6.55 9.77 17.63
CA ILE A 93 -6.66 9.60 19.09
C ILE A 93 -5.51 10.31 19.79
N THR A 94 -5.62 10.51 21.09
CA THR A 94 -4.65 11.30 21.87
C THR A 94 -3.21 10.82 21.69
N ASN A 95 -3.02 9.50 21.59
CA ASN A 95 -1.70 8.88 21.49
C ASN A 95 -1.46 8.17 20.15
N GLY A 96 -2.21 8.50 19.08
CA GLY A 96 -2.02 7.85 17.78
C GLY A 96 -3.18 8.00 16.81
N ILE A 97 -3.46 6.94 16.07
CA ILE A 97 -4.52 6.85 15.06
C ILE A 97 -5.23 5.50 15.09
N VAL A 98 -6.47 5.51 14.68
CA VAL A 98 -7.22 4.31 14.30
C VAL A 98 -7.67 4.49 12.87
N THR A 99 -7.35 3.55 12.00
CA THR A 99 -7.77 3.57 10.60
C THR A 99 -8.61 2.35 10.27
N THR A 100 -9.67 2.56 9.53
CA THR A 100 -10.53 1.49 9.02
C THR A 100 -10.57 1.61 7.50
N THR A 101 -10.22 0.55 6.79
CA THR A 101 -10.22 0.53 5.33
C THR A 101 -11.00 -0.68 4.83
N GLU A 102 -11.89 -0.47 3.88
CA GLU A 102 -12.69 -1.52 3.26
C GLU A 102 -12.82 -1.34 1.75
N ALA A 103 -13.11 -2.43 1.05
CA ALA A 103 -13.44 -2.45 -0.36
C ALA A 103 -14.43 -3.58 -0.63
N GLN A 104 -15.44 -3.30 -1.47
CA GLN A 104 -16.45 -4.30 -1.86
C GLN A 104 -15.88 -5.28 -2.90
N ASP A 105 -15.06 -4.80 -3.81
CA ASP A 105 -14.36 -5.65 -4.78
C ASP A 105 -13.36 -6.57 -4.07
N GLU A 106 -13.46 -7.87 -4.35
CA GLU A 106 -12.64 -8.89 -3.66
C GLU A 106 -11.15 -8.79 -4.02
N ARG A 107 -10.84 -8.46 -5.27
CA ARG A 107 -9.46 -8.34 -5.75
C ARG A 107 -8.78 -7.14 -5.10
N LEU A 108 -9.46 -5.99 -5.11
CA LEU A 108 -9.00 -4.79 -4.43
C LEU A 108 -8.81 -5.01 -2.94
N ARG A 109 -9.79 -5.67 -2.29
CA ARG A 109 -9.71 -5.99 -0.86
C ARG A 109 -8.51 -6.88 -0.53
N LYS A 110 -8.25 -7.92 -1.33
CA LYS A 110 -7.06 -8.79 -1.16
C LYS A 110 -5.78 -8.00 -1.29
N ALA A 111 -5.68 -7.10 -2.28
CA ALA A 111 -4.53 -6.24 -2.48
C ALA A 111 -4.31 -5.29 -1.28
N ILE A 112 -5.38 -4.68 -0.75
CA ILE A 112 -5.30 -3.82 0.44
C ILE A 112 -4.81 -4.62 1.66
N VAL A 113 -5.41 -5.77 1.93
CA VAL A 113 -5.01 -6.61 3.08
C VAL A 113 -3.56 -7.06 2.96
N SER A 114 -3.14 -7.51 1.79
CA SER A 114 -1.76 -7.93 1.50
C SER A 114 -0.79 -6.77 1.70
N HIS A 115 -1.05 -5.63 1.09
CA HIS A 115 -0.21 -4.43 1.18
C HIS A 115 -0.07 -3.94 2.63
N VAL A 116 -1.19 -3.76 3.34
CA VAL A 116 -1.17 -3.27 4.73
C VAL A 116 -0.42 -4.24 5.64
N SER A 117 -0.67 -5.55 5.49
CA SER A 117 0.01 -6.57 6.30
C SER A 117 1.53 -6.56 6.07
N MET A 118 1.97 -6.44 4.82
CA MET A 118 3.40 -6.34 4.49
C MET A 118 4.03 -5.05 5.02
N MET A 119 3.36 -3.90 4.86
CA MET A 119 3.88 -2.63 5.36
C MET A 119 3.96 -2.58 6.88
N VAL A 120 2.99 -3.15 7.59
CA VAL A 120 3.04 -3.31 9.05
C VAL A 120 4.22 -4.19 9.45
N THR A 121 4.42 -5.33 8.79
CA THR A 121 5.58 -6.20 9.04
C THR A 121 6.90 -5.47 8.80
N ARG A 122 7.03 -4.76 7.68
CA ARG A 122 8.22 -3.96 7.38
C ARG A 122 8.47 -2.88 8.44
N LEU A 123 7.40 -2.19 8.87
CA LEU A 123 7.51 -1.16 9.91
C LEU A 123 8.01 -1.76 11.23
N ILE A 124 7.43 -2.87 11.68
CA ILE A 124 7.86 -3.56 12.92
C ILE A 124 9.34 -3.97 12.83
N GLU A 125 9.78 -4.43 11.66
CA GLU A 125 11.16 -4.87 11.43
C GLU A 125 12.13 -3.71 11.11
N GLY A 126 11.64 -2.47 10.96
CA GLY A 126 12.44 -1.31 10.55
C GLY A 126 12.97 -1.41 9.12
N LYS A 127 12.34 -2.22 8.27
CA LYS A 127 12.76 -2.47 6.87
C LYS A 127 12.07 -1.51 5.90
N ASN A 128 12.56 -0.27 5.85
CA ASN A 128 12.04 0.73 4.92
C ASN A 128 12.21 0.27 3.46
N PRO A 129 11.13 0.14 2.68
CA PRO A 129 11.23 -0.25 1.27
C PRO A 129 11.72 0.87 0.36
N GLU A 130 11.79 2.11 0.82
CA GLU A 130 12.25 3.27 0.05
C GLU A 130 11.57 3.33 -1.34
N ILE A 131 10.24 3.16 -1.38
CA ILE A 131 9.48 3.22 -2.62
C ILE A 131 9.57 4.65 -3.18
N ILE A 132 9.83 4.80 -4.48
CA ILE A 132 10.09 6.12 -5.09
C ILE A 132 8.98 7.14 -4.79
N ILE A 133 7.72 6.72 -4.76
CA ILE A 133 6.58 7.59 -4.44
C ILE A 133 6.33 7.75 -2.93
N GLN A 134 7.13 7.14 -2.09
CA GLN A 134 6.98 7.18 -0.63
C GLN A 134 7.11 8.61 -0.12
N SER A 135 6.38 8.95 0.94
CA SER A 135 6.48 10.27 1.54
C SER A 135 7.65 10.34 2.52
N PRO A 136 8.28 11.53 2.70
CA PRO A 136 9.28 11.73 3.76
C PRO A 136 8.74 11.42 5.16
N THR A 137 7.43 11.61 5.37
CA THR A 137 6.75 11.25 6.63
C THR A 137 6.84 9.75 6.90
N LEU A 138 6.59 8.92 5.88
CA LEU A 138 6.70 7.46 6.02
C LEU A 138 8.16 7.04 6.25
N ASP A 139 9.13 7.67 5.56
CA ASP A 139 10.56 7.44 5.81
C ASP A 139 10.93 7.73 7.26
N ALA A 140 10.45 8.86 7.79
CA ALA A 140 10.69 9.24 9.18
C ALA A 140 10.07 8.24 10.17
N LEU A 141 8.86 7.71 9.89
CA LEU A 141 8.22 6.68 10.71
C LEU A 141 9.04 5.38 10.76
N PHE A 142 9.63 4.97 9.63
CA PHE A 142 10.57 3.84 9.62
C PHE A 142 11.80 4.09 10.50
N GLY A 143 12.29 5.34 10.56
CA GLY A 143 13.42 5.72 11.41
C GLY A 143 13.12 5.63 12.91
N VAL A 144 11.86 5.66 13.30
CA VAL A 144 11.39 5.59 14.70
C VAL A 144 10.47 4.41 14.98
N HIS A 145 10.53 3.38 14.15
CA HIS A 145 9.65 2.22 14.15
C HIS A 145 9.51 1.57 15.54
N ASN A 146 10.57 1.55 16.32
CA ASN A 146 10.61 0.99 17.68
C ASN A 146 9.84 1.82 18.74
N GLN A 147 9.30 2.98 18.35
CA GLN A 147 8.46 3.82 19.19
C GLN A 147 6.97 3.72 18.82
N ILE A 148 6.61 2.79 17.91
CA ILE A 148 5.26 2.63 17.39
C ILE A 148 4.73 1.26 17.77
N ASP A 149 3.64 1.25 18.53
CA ASP A 149 2.85 0.05 18.74
C ASP A 149 1.80 -0.06 17.66
N THR A 150 1.69 -1.24 17.04
CA THR A 150 0.75 -1.49 15.94
C THR A 150 -0.12 -2.71 16.23
N GLU A 151 -1.42 -2.54 16.13
CA GLU A 151 -2.42 -3.61 16.21
C GLU A 151 -3.22 -3.67 14.91
N VAL A 152 -3.47 -4.87 14.40
CA VAL A 152 -4.23 -5.10 13.17
C VAL A 152 -5.39 -6.04 13.45
N GLU A 153 -6.59 -5.60 13.12
CA GLU A 153 -7.82 -6.40 13.18
C GLU A 153 -8.35 -6.62 11.77
N LEU A 154 -8.61 -7.86 11.42
CA LEU A 154 -9.15 -8.27 10.12
C LEU A 154 -10.54 -8.87 10.27
N THR A 155 -11.48 -8.39 9.45
CA THR A 155 -12.78 -9.01 9.24
C THR A 155 -12.90 -9.47 7.78
N LYS A 156 -14.08 -9.98 7.39
CA LYS A 156 -14.31 -10.39 5.99
C LYS A 156 -14.17 -9.25 4.99
N THR A 157 -14.48 -8.02 5.38
CA THR A 157 -14.54 -6.85 4.45
C THR A 157 -13.68 -5.68 4.90
N VAL A 158 -13.20 -5.66 6.13
CA VAL A 158 -12.56 -4.50 6.76
C VAL A 158 -11.20 -4.89 7.32
N ILE A 159 -10.21 -4.04 7.09
CA ILE A 159 -8.95 -4.02 7.82
C ILE A 159 -8.93 -2.77 8.71
N LYS A 160 -8.73 -2.97 10.01
CA LYS A 160 -8.56 -1.92 11.00
C LYS A 160 -7.14 -1.97 11.52
N VAL A 161 -6.47 -0.81 11.54
CA VAL A 161 -5.12 -0.67 12.08
C VAL A 161 -5.14 0.41 13.15
N THR A 162 -4.66 0.06 14.34
CA THR A 162 -4.42 1.00 15.43
C THR A 162 -2.92 1.17 15.59
N GLN A 163 -2.44 2.41 15.54
CA GLN A 163 -1.04 2.75 15.76
C GLN A 163 -0.92 3.80 16.86
N THR A 164 -0.09 3.52 17.85
CA THR A 164 0.08 4.40 19.01
C THR A 164 1.54 4.62 19.34
N SER A 165 1.83 5.72 20.03
CA SER A 165 3.14 6.04 20.56
C SER A 165 3.01 6.87 21.83
N THR A 166 3.97 6.77 22.73
CA THR A 166 4.12 7.67 23.87
C THR A 166 4.84 8.97 23.51
N ASN A 167 5.47 9.04 22.33
CA ASN A 167 6.15 10.21 21.82
C ASN A 167 5.21 11.06 20.96
N SER A 168 4.94 12.29 21.39
CA SER A 168 4.02 13.21 20.70
C SER A 168 4.46 13.57 19.26
N GLU A 169 5.76 13.59 18.98
CA GLU A 169 6.29 13.79 17.62
C GLU A 169 5.91 12.62 16.71
N VAL A 170 6.06 11.39 17.21
CA VAL A 170 5.67 10.17 16.46
C VAL A 170 4.17 10.16 16.23
N VAL A 171 3.36 10.56 17.24
CA VAL A 171 1.90 10.69 17.07
C VAL A 171 1.55 11.66 15.94
N ARG A 172 2.22 12.82 15.87
CA ARG A 172 1.99 13.78 14.76
C ARG A 172 2.38 13.19 13.40
N MET A 173 3.51 12.47 13.32
CA MET A 173 3.91 11.78 12.09
C MET A 173 2.88 10.73 11.67
N LEU A 174 2.36 9.92 12.60
CA LEU A 174 1.30 8.94 12.32
C LEU A 174 0.04 9.62 11.76
N GLN A 175 -0.40 10.72 12.38
CA GLN A 175 -1.57 11.48 11.94
C GLN A 175 -1.36 12.12 10.56
N THR A 176 -0.17 12.66 10.29
CA THR A 176 0.20 13.21 8.98
C THR A 176 0.20 12.11 7.91
N HIS A 177 0.85 10.99 8.19
CA HIS A 177 0.88 9.86 7.26
C HIS A 177 -0.52 9.31 6.97
N ALA A 178 -1.38 9.20 7.99
CA ALA A 178 -2.76 8.76 7.80
C ALA A 178 -3.54 9.70 6.88
N ALA A 179 -3.32 11.01 6.96
CA ALA A 179 -3.91 12.00 6.05
C ALA A 179 -3.37 11.86 4.62
N GLU A 180 -2.05 11.65 4.44
CA GLU A 180 -1.42 11.40 3.13
C GLU A 180 -2.00 10.16 2.46
N VAL A 181 -2.17 9.06 3.21
CA VAL A 181 -2.78 7.82 2.70
C VAL A 181 -4.24 8.03 2.33
N SER A 182 -4.99 8.81 3.11
CA SER A 182 -6.39 9.14 2.79
C SER A 182 -6.50 9.97 1.51
N ASP A 183 -5.59 10.90 1.30
CA ASP A 183 -5.52 11.70 0.08
C ASP A 183 -5.21 10.81 -1.15
N MET A 184 -4.26 9.89 -1.03
CA MET A 184 -3.96 8.89 -2.08
C MET A 184 -5.14 7.95 -2.34
N SER A 185 -5.87 7.53 -1.31
CA SER A 185 -7.08 6.73 -1.45
C SER A 185 -8.19 7.47 -2.22
N ASN A 186 -8.33 8.77 -1.99
CA ASN A 186 -9.36 9.58 -2.63
C ASN A 186 -9.00 9.99 -4.06
N ARG A 187 -7.75 10.36 -4.32
CA ARG A 187 -7.29 10.98 -5.56
C ARG A 187 -6.31 10.13 -6.38
N GLY A 188 -5.92 8.96 -5.87
CA GLY A 188 -5.01 8.05 -6.56
C GLY A 188 -3.63 8.67 -6.83
N MET A 189 -3.08 8.39 -8.00
CA MET A 189 -1.77 8.89 -8.42
C MET A 189 -1.69 10.42 -8.53
N GLN A 190 -2.81 11.12 -8.70
CA GLN A 190 -2.81 12.58 -8.70
C GLN A 190 -2.28 13.15 -7.38
N ALA A 191 -2.70 12.61 -6.24
CA ALA A 191 -2.20 13.02 -4.93
C ALA A 191 -0.68 12.84 -4.80
N VAL A 192 -0.15 11.75 -5.35
CA VAL A 192 1.29 11.47 -5.38
C VAL A 192 2.03 12.50 -6.22
N HIS A 193 1.56 12.79 -7.44
CA HIS A 193 2.20 13.74 -8.35
C HIS A 193 2.27 15.14 -7.76
N GLU A 194 1.18 15.61 -7.16
CA GLU A 194 1.14 16.95 -6.53
C GLU A 194 2.11 17.04 -5.36
N ARG A 195 2.16 16.00 -4.49
CA ARG A 195 3.11 15.96 -3.39
C ARG A 195 4.56 15.99 -3.88
N MET A 196 4.90 15.16 -4.88
CA MET A 196 6.26 15.12 -5.43
C MET A 196 6.64 16.43 -6.14
N ALA A 197 5.69 17.13 -6.76
CA ALA A 197 5.93 18.45 -7.35
C ALA A 197 6.19 19.50 -6.28
N GLY A 198 5.46 19.48 -5.16
CA GLY A 198 5.65 20.38 -4.03
C GLY A 198 6.97 20.21 -3.27
N GLN A 199 7.63 19.06 -3.38
CA GLN A 199 8.92 18.79 -2.74
C GLN A 199 10.14 19.31 -3.53
N ARG A 200 9.95 19.81 -4.76
CA ARG A 200 11.03 20.31 -5.64
C ARG A 200 11.30 21.81 -5.49
N HIS A 201 10.64 22.46 -4.56
CA HIS A 201 10.83 23.86 -4.20
C HIS A 201 11.36 23.94 -2.77
#